data_208417229ddb09442894794fc660a3b4
#
_entry.id   208417229ddb09442894794fc660a3b4
#
_cell.length_a   1.000
_cell.length_b   1.000
_cell.length_c   1.000
_cell.angle_alpha   90.00
_cell.angle_beta   90.00
_cell.angle_gamma   90.00
#
_symmetry.space_group_name_H-M   'P 1'
#
loop_
_entity.id
_entity.type
_entity.pdbx_description
1 polymer ?
#
loop_
_entity_poly.entity_id
_entity_poly.type
_entity_poly.pdbx_seq_one_letter_code
_entity_poly.pdbx_strand_id
1 'polypeptide(L)'
;AIVFVWQWVNSRQTIDGATGNRITQNVSSEQDMTMLQTADGEMITLTLADGTEVKLNSNSKITYPHCFKGAERMVHLEGEAFFKVRHDSKRPFVVDAGGVLTKDLGTSFNIKAYQGSDCKVTLVEGKVEVLAKNSQHKPVTLNPGQQYSLSAKETVSEQIINVNTDETTAWADGVLYYH
;
A
#
# COMPACT_ATOMS: atom_id res chain seq x y z
N ALA A 1 21.55 15.36 6.88
CA ALA A 1 21.01 15.45 5.53
C ALA A 1 21.44 14.19 4.76
N ILE A 2 20.58 13.19 4.67
CA ILE A 2 20.83 11.99 3.88
C ILE A 2 19.83 12.03 2.74
N VAL A 3 20.33 12.33 1.55
CA VAL A 3 19.59 12.32 0.30
C VAL A 3 19.70 10.91 -0.24
N PHE A 4 18.61 10.12 -0.22
CA PHE A 4 18.53 8.88 -0.97
C PHE A 4 18.12 9.20 -2.41
N VAL A 5 19.10 9.18 -3.30
CA VAL A 5 18.89 9.23 -4.74
C VAL A 5 18.48 7.83 -5.20
N TRP A 6 17.29 7.71 -5.75
CA TRP A 6 16.85 6.52 -6.49
C TRP A 6 17.61 6.46 -7.82
N GLN A 7 18.56 5.54 -7.93
CA GLN A 7 19.23 5.25 -9.18
C GLN A 7 18.76 3.88 -9.68
N TRP A 8 17.88 3.92 -10.66
CA TRP A 8 17.55 2.76 -11.48
C TRP A 8 18.74 2.45 -12.37
N VAL A 9 19.55 1.44 -12.03
CA VAL A 9 20.65 1.01 -12.87
C VAL A 9 20.16 -0.10 -13.78
N ASN A 10 19.95 0.26 -15.04
CA ASN A 10 19.78 -0.67 -16.15
C ASN A 10 21.18 -1.14 -16.60
N SER A 11 21.71 -2.23 -16.03
CA SER A 11 22.99 -2.79 -16.46
C SER A 11 22.78 -3.76 -17.63
N ARG A 12 22.97 -3.26 -18.86
CA ARG A 12 23.28 -4.13 -19.99
C ARG A 12 24.74 -4.58 -19.86
N GLN A 13 24.98 -5.84 -19.54
CA GLN A 13 26.28 -6.47 -19.72
C GLN A 13 26.33 -7.11 -21.12
N THR A 14 27.26 -6.62 -21.94
CA THR A 14 27.76 -7.28 -23.14
C THR A 14 28.64 -8.44 -22.72
N ILE A 15 28.35 -9.64 -23.21
CA ILE A 15 29.17 -10.84 -22.99
C ILE A 15 29.93 -11.13 -24.29
N ASP A 16 31.28 -11.05 -24.21
CA ASP A 16 32.19 -11.69 -25.17
C ASP A 16 32.44 -13.13 -24.76
N GLY A 17 32.54 -13.98 -25.78
CA GLY A 17 32.42 -15.42 -25.71
C GLY A 17 33.49 -16.18 -24.92
N ALA A 18 33.07 -17.29 -24.33
CA ALA A 18 33.78 -18.55 -24.22
C ALA A 18 32.84 -19.67 -23.77
N THR A 19 32.94 -20.77 -24.44
CA THR A 19 32.24 -22.05 -24.32
C THR A 19 32.21 -22.58 -22.89
N GLY A 20 31.03 -22.75 -22.32
CA GLY A 20 30.83 -23.41 -21.04
C GLY A 20 29.34 -23.50 -20.73
N ASN A 21 28.80 -24.71 -20.83
CA ASN A 21 27.40 -25.02 -20.58
C ASN A 21 27.04 -24.72 -19.11
N ARG A 22 26.70 -23.47 -18.78
CA ARG A 22 26.09 -23.07 -17.52
C ARG A 22 24.59 -23.01 -17.74
N ILE A 23 23.90 -24.00 -17.21
CA ILE A 23 22.46 -23.91 -16.97
C ILE A 23 22.27 -22.77 -15.96
N THR A 24 22.08 -21.55 -16.46
CA THR A 24 21.52 -20.47 -15.65
C THR A 24 20.05 -20.82 -15.42
N GLN A 25 19.80 -21.48 -14.28
CA GLN A 25 18.46 -21.47 -13.72
C GLN A 25 18.16 -20.01 -13.39
N ASN A 26 17.40 -19.34 -14.27
CA ASN A 26 16.65 -18.15 -13.89
C ASN A 26 15.62 -18.61 -12.86
N VAL A 27 16.04 -18.59 -11.60
CA VAL A 27 15.10 -18.59 -10.48
C VAL A 27 14.49 -17.19 -10.48
N SER A 28 13.51 -16.98 -11.35
CA SER A 28 12.50 -15.97 -11.10
C SER A 28 11.83 -16.43 -9.81
N SER A 29 12.15 -15.81 -8.70
CA SER A 29 11.38 -15.96 -7.47
C SER A 29 10.02 -15.30 -7.72
N GLU A 30 9.13 -15.95 -8.45
CA GLU A 30 7.71 -15.66 -8.39
C GLU A 30 7.33 -15.85 -6.92
N GLN A 31 7.08 -14.73 -6.25
CA GLN A 31 6.50 -14.80 -4.92
C GLN A 31 5.10 -15.35 -5.11
N ASP A 32 4.79 -16.47 -4.46
CA ASP A 32 3.43 -17.01 -4.43
C ASP A 32 2.52 -15.91 -3.85
N MET A 33 1.70 -15.31 -4.71
CA MET A 33 0.77 -14.24 -4.35
C MET A 33 -0.57 -14.83 -3.99
N THR A 34 -1.13 -14.36 -2.89
CA THR A 34 -2.49 -14.67 -2.46
C THR A 34 -3.39 -13.50 -2.80
N MET A 35 -4.55 -13.78 -3.37
CA MET A 35 -5.62 -12.81 -3.61
C MET A 35 -6.80 -13.15 -2.73
N LEU A 36 -7.32 -12.16 -2.00
CA LEU A 36 -8.52 -12.25 -1.20
C LEU A 36 -9.50 -11.16 -1.64
N GLN A 37 -10.76 -11.52 -1.82
CA GLN A 37 -11.81 -10.60 -2.25
C GLN A 37 -13.05 -10.76 -1.38
N THR A 38 -13.69 -9.66 -1.05
CA THR A 38 -14.98 -9.59 -0.34
C THR A 38 -16.11 -9.32 -1.30
N ALA A 39 -17.28 -9.91 -1.02
CA ALA A 39 -18.52 -9.62 -1.71
C ALA A 39 -19.19 -8.34 -1.15
N ASP A 40 -20.35 -7.98 -1.72
CA ASP A 40 -21.16 -6.89 -1.19
C ASP A 40 -21.66 -7.21 0.22
N GLY A 41 -21.49 -6.26 1.15
CA GLY A 41 -21.84 -6.42 2.56
C GLY A 41 -20.91 -7.34 3.35
N GLU A 42 -19.90 -7.95 2.73
CA GLU A 42 -18.93 -8.82 3.40
C GLU A 42 -17.73 -8.01 3.91
N MET A 43 -17.27 -8.35 5.11
CA MET A 43 -16.01 -7.86 5.69
C MET A 43 -15.17 -9.03 6.16
N ILE A 44 -13.86 -8.97 5.92
CA ILE A 44 -12.91 -10.02 6.33
C ILE A 44 -11.79 -9.37 7.15
N THR A 45 -11.42 -10.04 8.24
CA THR A 45 -10.19 -9.72 8.99
C THR A 45 -9.16 -10.79 8.73
N LEU A 46 -7.95 -10.41 8.37
CA LEU A 46 -6.83 -11.31 8.14
C LEU A 46 -5.56 -10.80 8.82
N THR A 47 -4.66 -11.72 9.13
CA THR A 47 -3.32 -11.41 9.62
C THR A 47 -2.31 -11.85 8.57
N LEU A 48 -1.46 -10.93 8.12
CA LEU A 48 -0.40 -11.19 7.16
C LEU A 48 0.78 -11.92 7.84
N ALA A 49 1.69 -12.47 7.02
CA ALA A 49 2.84 -13.25 7.52
C ALA A 49 3.80 -12.46 8.42
N ASP A 50 3.81 -11.12 8.32
CA ASP A 50 4.59 -10.24 9.19
C ASP A 50 3.89 -9.87 10.51
N GLY A 51 2.64 -10.31 10.70
CA GLY A 51 1.79 -9.97 11.84
C GLY A 51 1.00 -8.67 11.68
N THR A 52 0.99 -8.06 10.49
CA THR A 52 0.11 -6.94 10.16
C THR A 52 -1.34 -7.43 10.11
N GLU A 53 -2.24 -6.74 10.82
CA GLU A 53 -3.67 -6.98 10.76
C GLU A 53 -4.32 -6.12 9.68
N VAL A 54 -5.17 -6.72 8.85
CA VAL A 54 -5.92 -6.05 7.80
C VAL A 54 -7.39 -6.37 7.96
N LYS A 55 -8.23 -5.33 8.03
CA LYS A 55 -9.68 -5.47 7.89
C LYS A 55 -10.04 -5.02 6.47
N LEU A 56 -10.59 -5.91 5.68
CA LEU A 56 -10.99 -5.67 4.29
C LEU A 56 -12.50 -5.39 4.26
N ASN A 57 -12.88 -4.23 3.73
CA ASN A 57 -14.27 -3.83 3.64
C ASN A 57 -15.01 -4.51 2.47
N SER A 58 -16.29 -4.28 2.36
CA SER A 58 -17.18 -4.75 1.29
C SER A 58 -16.65 -4.38 -0.10
N ASN A 59 -16.86 -5.26 -1.10
CA ASN A 59 -16.48 -5.05 -2.50
C ASN A 59 -15.00 -4.66 -2.67
N SER A 60 -14.12 -5.29 -1.91
CA SER A 60 -12.70 -4.97 -1.88
C SER A 60 -11.84 -6.19 -2.18
N LYS A 61 -10.64 -5.94 -2.68
CA LYS A 61 -9.68 -6.98 -3.05
C LYS A 61 -8.29 -6.60 -2.57
N ILE A 62 -7.60 -7.54 -1.89
CA ILE A 62 -6.21 -7.40 -1.50
C ILE A 62 -5.38 -8.52 -2.11
N THR A 63 -4.20 -8.16 -2.65
CA THR A 63 -3.22 -9.11 -3.17
C THR A 63 -1.90 -8.93 -2.42
N TYR A 64 -1.37 -10.00 -1.86
CA TYR A 64 -0.19 -9.98 -1.01
C TYR A 64 0.63 -11.27 -1.16
N PRO A 65 1.95 -11.25 -0.93
CA PRO A 65 2.78 -12.44 -0.98
C PRO A 65 2.58 -13.32 0.26
N HIS A 66 2.70 -14.63 0.08
CA HIS A 66 2.63 -15.60 1.18
C HIS A 66 3.66 -15.30 2.29
N CYS A 67 4.82 -14.75 1.91
CA CYS A 67 5.81 -14.20 2.84
C CYS A 67 6.57 -13.04 2.18
N PHE A 68 6.89 -12.02 2.97
CA PHE A 68 7.64 -10.85 2.51
C PHE A 68 9.14 -11.15 2.49
N LYS A 69 9.72 -11.38 1.30
CA LYS A 69 11.15 -11.73 1.10
C LYS A 69 12.01 -10.53 0.71
N GLY A 70 11.41 -9.41 0.30
CA GLY A 70 12.11 -8.23 -0.20
C GLY A 70 12.51 -7.23 0.87
N ALA A 71 13.09 -6.10 0.41
CA ALA A 71 13.41 -4.94 1.25
C ALA A 71 12.16 -4.18 1.73
N GLU A 72 11.01 -4.41 1.10
CA GLU A 72 9.73 -3.83 1.44
C GLU A 72 8.66 -4.92 1.57
N ARG A 73 7.63 -4.65 2.36
CA ARG A 73 6.45 -5.51 2.56
C ARG A 73 5.31 -4.93 1.72
N MET A 74 5.24 -5.31 0.45
CA MET A 74 4.29 -4.71 -0.50
C MET A 74 3.00 -5.53 -0.61
N VAL A 75 1.87 -4.82 -0.63
CA VAL A 75 0.54 -5.34 -0.91
C VAL A 75 -0.18 -4.43 -1.91
N HIS A 76 -1.14 -4.99 -2.65
CA HIS A 76 -1.98 -4.24 -3.58
C HIS A 76 -3.42 -4.26 -3.09
N LEU A 77 -4.08 -3.10 -3.11
CA LEU A 77 -5.46 -2.93 -2.67
C LEU A 77 -6.32 -2.30 -3.77
N GLU A 78 -7.50 -2.89 -4.00
CA GLU A 78 -8.63 -2.29 -4.70
C GLU A 78 -9.81 -2.28 -3.75
N GLY A 79 -10.50 -1.14 -3.56
CA GLY A 79 -11.56 -1.00 -2.58
C GLY A 79 -11.10 -0.34 -1.29
N GLU A 80 -11.55 -0.82 -0.14
CA GLU A 80 -11.26 -0.21 1.15
C GLU A 80 -10.71 -1.21 2.16
N ALA A 81 -9.65 -0.82 2.86
CA ALA A 81 -9.07 -1.61 3.94
C ALA A 81 -8.50 -0.72 5.05
N PHE A 82 -8.65 -1.21 6.28
CA PHE A 82 -7.98 -0.69 7.46
C PHE A 82 -6.78 -1.57 7.78
N PHE A 83 -5.63 -0.94 7.98
CA PHE A 83 -4.36 -1.59 8.28
C PHE A 83 -3.89 -1.23 9.69
N LYS A 84 -3.53 -2.25 10.48
CA LYS A 84 -2.76 -2.08 11.71
C LYS A 84 -1.42 -2.76 11.50
N VAL A 85 -0.45 -1.96 11.08
CA VAL A 85 0.82 -2.48 10.58
C VAL A 85 1.76 -2.85 11.72
N ARG A 86 2.32 -4.06 11.65
CA ARG A 86 3.38 -4.49 12.57
C ARG A 86 4.63 -3.65 12.35
N HIS A 87 5.15 -3.06 13.44
CA HIS A 87 6.35 -2.23 13.37
C HIS A 87 7.57 -3.02 12.91
N ASP A 88 8.22 -2.55 11.82
CA ASP A 88 9.51 -3.05 11.33
C ASP A 88 10.27 -1.88 10.67
N SER A 89 11.21 -1.29 11.40
CA SER A 89 12.00 -0.14 10.92
C SER A 89 12.95 -0.45 9.77
N LYS A 90 13.22 -1.74 9.51
CA LYS A 90 14.14 -2.18 8.45
C LYS A 90 13.43 -2.46 7.13
N ARG A 91 12.15 -2.85 7.18
CA ARG A 91 11.35 -3.21 6.02
C ARG A 91 10.02 -2.48 6.05
N PRO A 92 9.93 -1.34 5.37
CA PRO A 92 8.68 -0.59 5.31
C PRO A 92 7.55 -1.43 4.70
N PHE A 93 6.33 -1.19 5.21
CA PHE A 93 5.11 -1.72 4.63
C PHE A 93 4.62 -0.75 3.56
N VAL A 94 4.30 -1.26 2.38
CA VAL A 94 3.87 -0.44 1.24
C VAL A 94 2.54 -0.94 0.73
N VAL A 95 1.54 -0.07 0.70
CA VAL A 95 0.25 -0.34 0.07
C VAL A 95 0.18 0.40 -1.26
N ASP A 96 -0.03 -0.35 -2.33
CA ASP A 96 -0.30 0.17 -3.67
C ASP A 96 -1.80 0.16 -3.92
N ALA A 97 -2.43 1.35 -3.99
CA ALA A 97 -3.86 1.49 -4.15
C ALA A 97 -4.25 2.76 -4.92
N GLY A 98 -5.12 2.66 -5.91
CA GLY A 98 -5.74 3.82 -6.58
C GLY A 98 -4.76 4.85 -7.14
N GLY A 99 -3.60 4.42 -7.63
CA GLY A 99 -2.55 5.33 -8.14
C GLY A 99 -1.69 5.96 -7.04
N VAL A 100 -1.85 5.54 -5.79
CA VAL A 100 -1.13 6.03 -4.60
C VAL A 100 -0.28 4.92 -4.00
N LEU A 101 0.96 5.23 -3.62
CA LEU A 101 1.80 4.41 -2.77
C LEU A 101 1.78 4.99 -1.36
N THR A 102 1.36 4.18 -0.40
CA THR A 102 1.39 4.52 1.03
C THR A 102 2.46 3.71 1.72
N LYS A 103 3.48 4.38 2.25
CA LYS A 103 4.63 3.76 2.92
C LYS A 103 4.60 3.99 4.41
N ASP A 104 4.80 2.92 5.17
CA ASP A 104 4.66 2.89 6.62
C ASP A 104 5.72 2.03 7.31
N LEU A 105 6.02 2.33 8.56
CA LEU A 105 6.96 1.58 9.43
C LEU A 105 6.28 0.93 10.64
N GLY A 106 4.98 1.17 10.87
CA GLY A 106 4.22 0.63 12.01
C GLY A 106 3.19 1.63 12.52
N THR A 107 2.04 1.70 11.85
CA THR A 107 0.97 2.68 12.10
C THR A 107 -0.40 2.03 11.92
N SER A 108 -1.45 2.79 12.26
CA SER A 108 -2.84 2.44 11.96
C SER A 108 -3.41 3.45 10.97
N PHE A 109 -3.90 2.98 9.81
CA PHE A 109 -4.45 3.84 8.78
C PHE A 109 -5.52 3.13 7.94
N ASN A 110 -6.38 3.93 7.32
CA ASN A 110 -7.40 3.47 6.37
C ASN A 110 -7.05 3.92 4.96
N ILE A 111 -7.25 3.04 3.98
CA ILE A 111 -7.20 3.39 2.55
C ILE A 111 -8.53 3.05 1.92
N LYS A 112 -9.10 4.03 1.18
CA LYS A 112 -10.29 3.86 0.35
C LYS A 112 -9.95 4.20 -1.08
N ALA A 113 -9.94 3.19 -1.97
CA ALA A 113 -9.48 3.26 -3.35
C ALA A 113 -10.36 2.39 -4.27
N TYR A 114 -11.67 2.64 -4.26
CA TYR A 114 -12.59 1.98 -5.19
C TYR A 114 -12.39 2.50 -6.62
N GLN A 115 -12.53 1.62 -7.60
CA GLN A 115 -12.38 1.99 -9.00
C GLN A 115 -13.32 3.13 -9.40
N GLY A 116 -12.77 4.15 -10.07
CA GLY A 116 -13.52 5.35 -10.48
C GLY A 116 -13.83 6.36 -9.38
N SER A 117 -13.37 6.11 -8.15
CA SER A 117 -13.49 7.02 -7.01
C SER A 117 -12.14 7.61 -6.62
N ASP A 118 -12.17 8.72 -5.88
CA ASP A 118 -10.97 9.30 -5.30
C ASP A 118 -10.27 8.29 -4.38
N CYS A 119 -8.94 8.24 -4.46
CA CYS A 119 -8.15 7.49 -3.50
C CYS A 119 -7.93 8.33 -2.25
N LYS A 120 -8.31 7.80 -1.08
CA LYS A 120 -8.19 8.48 0.21
C LYS A 120 -7.34 7.64 1.16
N VAL A 121 -6.36 8.28 1.80
CA VAL A 121 -5.52 7.68 2.85
C VAL A 121 -5.71 8.46 4.14
N THR A 122 -6.27 7.85 5.17
CA THR A 122 -6.53 8.48 6.47
C THR A 122 -5.64 7.87 7.52
N LEU A 123 -4.82 8.70 8.18
CA LEU A 123 -3.93 8.25 9.25
C LEU A 123 -4.62 8.37 10.61
N VAL A 124 -4.66 7.25 11.35
CA VAL A 124 -5.21 7.19 12.71
C VAL A 124 -4.10 7.34 13.75
N GLU A 125 -3.01 6.57 13.60
CA GLU A 125 -1.92 6.56 14.56
C GLU A 125 -0.58 6.39 13.86
N GLY A 126 0.47 7.07 14.36
CA GLY A 126 1.84 6.98 13.87
C GLY A 126 2.17 7.99 12.78
N LYS A 127 2.81 7.56 11.69
CA LYS A 127 3.25 8.41 10.59
C LYS A 127 3.35 7.61 9.28
N VAL A 128 2.72 8.08 8.21
CA VAL A 128 2.82 7.49 6.87
C VAL A 128 3.32 8.50 5.85
N GLU A 129 4.03 8.00 4.85
CA GLU A 129 4.39 8.74 3.64
C GLU A 129 3.47 8.31 2.50
N VAL A 130 2.93 9.28 1.78
CA VAL A 130 2.00 9.08 0.66
C VAL A 130 2.60 9.68 -0.60
N LEU A 131 2.60 8.92 -1.69
CA LEU A 131 3.10 9.33 -3.00
C LEU A 131 2.11 8.98 -4.09
N ALA A 132 1.60 9.97 -4.83
CA ALA A 132 0.86 9.72 -6.06
C ALA A 132 1.83 9.31 -7.17
N LYS A 133 1.59 8.15 -7.81
CA LYS A 133 2.51 7.55 -8.81
C LYS A 133 2.74 8.42 -10.05
N ASN A 134 1.73 9.16 -10.46
CA ASN A 134 1.77 10.00 -11.66
C ASN A 134 2.00 11.49 -11.33
N SER A 135 2.34 11.80 -10.09
CA SER A 135 2.65 13.15 -9.64
C SER A 135 4.15 13.43 -9.74
N GLN A 136 4.50 14.66 -10.11
CA GLN A 136 5.87 15.17 -10.00
C GLN A 136 6.18 15.69 -8.59
N HIS A 137 5.21 15.62 -7.69
CA HIS A 137 5.35 16.07 -6.31
C HIS A 137 6.18 15.10 -5.49
N LYS A 138 6.78 15.61 -4.43
CA LYS A 138 7.49 14.79 -3.45
C LYS A 138 6.49 14.03 -2.57
N PRO A 139 6.90 12.90 -1.97
CA PRO A 139 6.09 12.22 -0.97
C PRO A 139 5.63 13.18 0.12
N VAL A 140 4.40 13.03 0.54
CA VAL A 140 3.78 13.81 1.61
C VAL A 140 3.69 12.96 2.87
N THR A 141 4.07 13.53 4.01
CA THR A 141 3.92 12.88 5.32
C THR A 141 2.62 13.29 5.96
N LEU A 142 1.81 12.33 6.40
CA LEU A 142 0.61 12.57 7.18
C LEU A 142 0.88 12.43 8.68
N ASN A 143 0.18 13.24 9.46
CA ASN A 143 0.06 13.14 10.91
C ASN A 143 -1.31 12.54 11.29
N PRO A 144 -1.47 11.98 12.50
CA PRO A 144 -2.76 11.48 12.97
C PRO A 144 -3.89 12.51 12.81
N GLY A 145 -5.05 12.06 12.36
CA GLY A 145 -6.20 12.91 12.06
C GLY A 145 -6.15 13.56 10.68
N GLN A 146 -5.12 13.31 9.87
CA GLN A 146 -5.04 13.82 8.50
C GLN A 146 -5.47 12.78 7.48
N GLN A 147 -6.12 13.26 6.43
CA GLN A 147 -6.48 12.49 5.24
C GLN A 147 -5.85 13.13 4.01
N TYR A 148 -5.13 12.32 3.23
CA TYR A 148 -4.71 12.63 1.87
C TYR A 148 -5.79 12.13 0.91
N SER A 149 -6.07 12.91 -0.14
CA SER A 149 -7.01 12.56 -1.20
C SER A 149 -6.41 12.83 -2.56
N LEU A 150 -6.43 11.82 -3.45
CA LEU A 150 -6.08 11.94 -4.86
C LEU A 150 -7.35 11.80 -5.70
N SER A 151 -7.69 12.83 -6.48
CA SER A 151 -8.87 12.79 -7.34
C SER A 151 -8.72 11.77 -8.48
N ALA A 152 -9.79 11.02 -8.75
CA ALA A 152 -9.91 10.13 -9.91
C ALA A 152 -10.21 10.86 -11.22
N LYS A 153 -10.48 12.17 -11.19
CA LYS A 153 -10.82 12.97 -12.38
C LYS A 153 -9.55 13.28 -13.19
N GLU A 154 -9.71 13.67 -14.46
CA GLU A 154 -8.62 13.96 -15.42
C GLU A 154 -7.63 15.01 -14.90
N THR A 155 -8.07 15.96 -14.08
CA THR A 155 -7.18 16.91 -13.40
C THR A 155 -6.77 16.30 -12.06
N VAL A 156 -5.54 15.79 -12.01
CA VAL A 156 -4.96 15.25 -10.77
C VAL A 156 -4.93 16.35 -9.72
N SER A 157 -5.73 16.20 -8.70
CA SER A 157 -5.81 17.11 -7.56
C SER A 157 -5.48 16.34 -6.29
N GLU A 158 -4.44 16.80 -5.60
CA GLU A 158 -4.02 16.27 -4.30
C GLU A 158 -4.47 17.21 -3.20
N GLN A 159 -5.08 16.70 -2.16
CA GLN A 159 -5.54 17.48 -1.01
C GLN A 159 -5.18 16.79 0.29
N ILE A 160 -4.88 17.60 1.32
CA ILE A 160 -4.70 17.14 2.68
C ILE A 160 -5.66 17.93 3.57
N ILE A 161 -6.51 17.21 4.29
CA ILE A 161 -7.50 17.80 5.19
C ILE A 161 -7.42 17.11 6.57
N ASN A 162 -7.88 17.79 7.61
CA ASN A 162 -8.12 17.16 8.91
C ASN A 162 -9.50 16.52 8.90
N VAL A 163 -9.60 15.31 9.45
CA VAL A 163 -10.83 14.52 9.48
C VAL A 163 -11.04 13.92 10.88
N ASN A 164 -12.31 13.58 11.17
CA ASN A 164 -12.62 12.73 12.31
C ASN A 164 -12.30 11.28 11.95
N THR A 165 -11.23 10.73 12.53
CA THR A 165 -10.79 9.37 12.25
C THR A 165 -11.79 8.32 12.72
N ASP A 166 -12.51 8.56 13.83
CA ASP A 166 -13.50 7.63 14.36
C ASP A 166 -14.65 7.41 13.38
N GLU A 167 -15.11 8.46 12.71
CA GLU A 167 -16.12 8.35 11.66
C GLU A 167 -15.59 7.61 10.42
N THR A 168 -14.35 7.93 10.01
CA THR A 168 -13.74 7.36 8.81
C THR A 168 -13.46 5.86 8.96
N THR A 169 -13.17 5.40 10.17
CA THR A 169 -12.77 4.01 10.46
C THR A 169 -13.81 3.20 11.21
N ALA A 170 -14.96 3.80 11.57
CA ALA A 170 -16.05 3.15 12.31
C ALA A 170 -16.50 1.82 11.73
N TRP A 171 -16.53 1.72 10.41
CA TRP A 171 -16.85 0.49 9.70
C TRP A 171 -15.93 -0.69 10.12
N ALA A 172 -14.65 -0.40 10.36
CA ALA A 172 -13.68 -1.40 10.76
C ALA A 172 -13.97 -2.00 12.16
N ASP A 173 -14.71 -1.28 13.00
CA ASP A 173 -15.15 -1.72 14.33
C ASP A 173 -16.61 -2.19 14.33
N GLY A 174 -17.22 -2.31 13.13
CA GLY A 174 -18.61 -2.73 12.96
C GLY A 174 -19.64 -1.68 13.36
N VAL A 175 -19.22 -0.42 13.51
CA VAL A 175 -20.10 0.71 13.82
C VAL A 175 -20.58 1.36 12.53
N LEU A 176 -21.89 1.42 12.33
CA LEU A 176 -22.50 2.13 11.20
C LEU A 176 -23.00 3.49 11.68
N TYR A 177 -22.48 4.57 11.09
CA TYR A 177 -23.05 5.91 11.26
C TYR A 177 -24.10 6.12 10.17
N TYR A 178 -25.37 6.34 10.57
CA TYR A 178 -26.44 6.79 9.69
C TYR A 178 -26.50 8.31 9.76
N HIS A 179 -26.38 8.96 8.59
CA HIS A 179 -26.64 10.39 8.42
C HIS A 179 -28.03 10.62 7.84
#